data_89dd369a18fe69a6c829ef6a18235851
#
_entry.id   89dd369a18fe69a6c829ef6a18235851
#
_cell.length_a   1.000
_cell.length_b   1.000
_cell.length_c   1.000
_cell.angle_alpha   90.00
_cell.angle_beta   90.00
_cell.angle_gamma   90.00
#
_symmetry.space_group_name_H-M   'P 1'
#
loop_
_entity.id
_entity.type
_entity.pdbx_description
1 polymer ?
#
loop_
_entity_poly.entity_id
_entity_poly.type
_entity_poly.pdbx_seq_one_letter_code
_entity_poly.pdbx_strand_id
1 'polypeptide(L)'
;MLKKLAGRCLLKEELRAFGTAIETITLREGLGMVRIPFKCDDHLIAQVADFILTLAEVDTAIVYSRRDNGLKFSARTLLPQVHCGDMLLTVLKEEGGSGGGHPHMAGGFLPREKLGLLYDEGLSWEERTRMVHDFTNHLAGKFECFLKKAAMQARPGTK
;
A
#
# COMPACT_ATOMS: atom_id res chain seq x y z
N MET A 1 -4.25 22.97 20.69
CA MET A 1 -3.34 23.94 20.06
C MET A 1 -2.07 23.35 19.51
N LEU A 2 -1.50 22.34 20.15
CA LEU A 2 -0.29 21.65 19.65
C LEU A 2 -0.46 21.09 18.25
N LYS A 3 -1.66 20.61 17.87
CA LYS A 3 -1.94 20.09 16.52
C LYS A 3 -1.75 21.14 15.44
N LYS A 4 -2.15 22.38 15.71
CA LYS A 4 -1.99 23.48 14.75
C LYS A 4 -0.53 23.92 14.64
N LEU A 5 0.20 23.86 15.75
CA LEU A 5 1.62 24.17 15.77
C LEU A 5 2.47 23.15 15.04
N ALA A 6 2.03 21.88 15.03
CA ALA A 6 2.69 20.79 14.29
C ALA A 6 2.36 20.79 12.80
N GLY A 7 1.52 21.74 12.34
CA GLY A 7 1.19 21.95 10.92
C GLY A 7 -0.18 21.43 10.55
N ARG A 8 -0.32 20.13 10.33
CA ARG A 8 -1.57 19.57 9.84
C ARG A 8 -2.50 19.09 10.96
N CYS A 9 -3.77 19.49 10.85
CA CYS A 9 -4.84 18.94 11.68
C CYS A 9 -5.54 17.79 10.96
N LEU A 10 -5.75 16.69 11.67
CA LEU A 10 -6.48 15.54 11.17
C LEU A 10 -7.98 15.78 11.32
N LEU A 11 -8.74 15.60 10.25
CA LEU A 11 -10.19 15.67 10.32
C LEU A 11 -10.75 14.38 10.91
N LYS A 12 -11.93 14.48 11.55
CA LYS A 12 -12.58 13.32 12.17
C LYS A 12 -12.79 12.19 11.16
N GLU A 13 -13.20 12.51 9.93
CA GLU A 13 -13.41 11.55 8.85
C GLU A 13 -12.13 10.81 8.47
N GLU A 14 -10.99 11.49 8.59
CA GLU A 14 -9.69 10.90 8.27
C GLU A 14 -9.27 9.82 9.28
N LEU A 15 -9.79 9.88 10.51
CA LEU A 15 -9.54 8.83 11.52
C LEU A 15 -10.05 7.46 11.08
N ARG A 16 -11.05 7.41 10.20
CA ARG A 16 -11.57 6.15 9.68
C ARG A 16 -10.51 5.37 8.90
N ALA A 17 -9.62 6.08 8.21
CA ALA A 17 -8.53 5.43 7.47
C ALA A 17 -7.57 4.71 8.42
N PHE A 18 -7.25 5.34 9.56
CA PHE A 18 -6.39 4.72 10.58
C PHE A 18 -7.10 3.55 11.28
N GLY A 19 -8.39 3.69 11.58
CA GLY A 19 -9.20 2.62 12.14
C GLY A 19 -9.26 1.40 11.20
N THR A 20 -9.47 1.65 9.91
CA THR A 20 -9.45 0.60 8.89
C THR A 20 -8.09 -0.10 8.86
N ALA A 21 -7.00 0.65 8.93
CA ALA A 21 -5.66 0.08 8.94
C ALA A 21 -5.46 -0.86 10.13
N ILE A 22 -5.87 -0.43 11.33
CA ILE A 22 -5.75 -1.24 12.55
C ILE A 22 -6.51 -2.56 12.42
N GLU A 23 -7.73 -2.53 11.86
CA GLU A 23 -8.60 -3.70 11.79
C GLU A 23 -8.29 -4.65 10.64
N THR A 24 -7.75 -4.14 9.52
CA THR A 24 -7.67 -4.90 8.27
C THR A 24 -6.26 -5.12 7.74
N ILE A 25 -5.24 -4.72 8.48
CA ILE A 25 -3.86 -4.87 8.02
C ILE A 25 -3.51 -6.34 7.73
N THR A 26 -2.92 -6.57 6.57
CA THR A 26 -2.33 -7.86 6.20
C THR A 26 -0.85 -7.81 6.55
N LEU A 27 -0.39 -8.73 7.39
CA LEU A 27 1.00 -8.82 7.82
C LEU A 27 1.65 -10.07 7.21
N ARG A 28 2.80 -9.89 6.53
CA ARG A 28 3.56 -10.99 5.94
C ARG A 28 5.05 -10.68 6.03
N GLU A 29 5.76 -11.32 6.95
CA GLU A 29 7.24 -11.26 7.03
C GLU A 29 7.82 -9.85 6.86
N GLY A 30 7.37 -8.90 7.68
CA GLY A 30 7.83 -7.52 7.63
C GLY A 30 7.02 -6.61 6.71
N LEU A 31 6.19 -7.16 5.83
CA LEU A 31 5.29 -6.39 4.98
C LEU A 31 3.97 -6.12 5.72
N GLY A 32 3.59 -4.87 5.82
CA GLY A 32 2.24 -4.46 6.25
C GLY A 32 1.49 -3.87 5.07
N MET A 33 0.34 -4.44 4.71
CA MET A 33 -0.46 -3.97 3.60
C MET A 33 -1.89 -3.65 4.04
N VAL A 34 -2.38 -2.48 3.65
CA VAL A 34 -3.71 -1.98 4.02
C VAL A 34 -4.46 -1.51 2.78
N ARG A 35 -5.70 -1.94 2.68
CA ARG A 35 -6.64 -1.37 1.74
C ARG A 35 -7.58 -0.42 2.47
N ILE A 36 -7.74 0.79 1.94
CA ILE A 36 -8.75 1.74 2.42
C ILE A 36 -9.91 1.73 1.42
N PRO A 37 -11.12 1.27 1.82
CA PRO A 37 -12.22 1.02 0.90
C PRO A 37 -12.97 2.27 0.47
N PHE A 38 -12.54 3.44 0.89
CA PHE A 38 -13.15 4.72 0.53
C PHE A 38 -12.10 5.66 -0.04
N LYS A 39 -12.58 6.72 -0.68
CA LYS A 39 -11.70 7.71 -1.32
C LYS A 39 -10.91 8.48 -0.27
N CYS A 40 -9.58 8.48 -0.42
CA CYS A 40 -8.65 9.23 0.42
C CYS A 40 -7.72 10.04 -0.46
N ASP A 41 -7.31 11.23 -0.01
CA ASP A 41 -6.30 12.00 -0.72
C ASP A 41 -4.91 11.33 -0.56
N ASP A 42 -3.97 11.74 -1.41
CA ASP A 42 -2.62 11.18 -1.43
C ASP A 42 -1.90 11.34 -0.10
N HIS A 43 -2.14 12.47 0.57
CA HIS A 43 -1.51 12.78 1.84
C HIS A 43 -2.00 11.84 2.95
N LEU A 44 -3.29 11.51 2.97
CA LEU A 44 -3.85 10.63 3.98
C LEU A 44 -3.35 9.20 3.84
N ILE A 45 -3.30 8.66 2.62
CA ILE A 45 -2.78 7.29 2.43
C ILE A 45 -1.28 7.22 2.78
N ALA A 46 -0.53 8.30 2.54
CA ALA A 46 0.87 8.39 2.96
C ALA A 46 1.00 8.40 4.50
N GLN A 47 0.12 9.13 5.18
CA GLN A 47 0.10 9.15 6.65
C GLN A 47 -0.24 7.78 7.24
N VAL A 48 -1.18 7.05 6.64
CA VAL A 48 -1.51 5.70 7.08
C VAL A 48 -0.31 4.77 6.88
N ALA A 49 0.41 4.90 5.76
CA ALA A 49 1.63 4.11 5.53
C ALA A 49 2.68 4.40 6.60
N ASP A 50 2.91 5.67 6.93
CA ASP A 50 3.84 6.05 7.99
C ASP A 50 3.39 5.48 9.35
N PHE A 51 2.08 5.48 9.61
CA PHE A 51 1.51 4.95 10.84
C PHE A 51 1.76 3.45 10.99
N ILE A 52 1.46 2.65 9.97
CA ILE A 52 1.66 1.20 10.05
C ILE A 52 3.13 0.82 10.08
N LEU A 53 4.00 1.68 9.57
CA LEU A 53 5.45 1.48 9.65
C LEU A 53 5.97 1.60 11.09
N THR A 54 5.20 2.15 12.01
CA THR A 54 5.57 2.21 13.43
C THR A 54 5.40 0.87 14.15
N LEU A 55 4.71 -0.09 13.55
CA LEU A 55 4.58 -1.43 14.13
C LEU A 55 5.93 -2.14 14.13
N ALA A 56 6.24 -2.82 15.23
CA ALA A 56 7.52 -3.51 15.39
C ALA A 56 7.77 -4.57 14.31
N GLU A 57 6.71 -5.27 13.89
CA GLU A 57 6.80 -6.32 12.86
C GLU A 57 6.73 -5.81 11.42
N VAL A 58 6.63 -4.49 11.19
CA VAL A 58 6.53 -3.91 9.84
C VAL A 58 7.75 -3.07 9.53
N ASP A 59 8.46 -3.40 8.45
CA ASP A 59 9.56 -2.60 7.92
C ASP A 59 9.28 -2.09 6.49
N THR A 60 8.22 -2.58 5.85
CA THR A 60 7.72 -2.09 4.57
C THR A 60 6.19 -1.98 4.62
N ALA A 61 5.67 -0.80 4.33
CA ALA A 61 4.25 -0.49 4.38
C ALA A 61 3.72 -0.14 3.00
N ILE A 62 2.63 -0.79 2.60
CA ILE A 62 1.90 -0.51 1.36
C ILE A 62 0.45 -0.18 1.73
N VAL A 63 -0.02 0.98 1.31
CA VAL A 63 -1.41 1.40 1.52
C VAL A 63 -2.01 1.78 0.18
N TYR A 64 -3.21 1.32 -0.11
CA TYR A 64 -3.90 1.74 -1.31
C TYR A 64 -5.36 2.11 -1.03
N SER A 65 -5.86 3.04 -1.83
CA SER A 65 -7.21 3.57 -1.73
C SER A 65 -7.90 3.48 -3.08
N ARG A 66 -9.18 3.11 -3.04
CA ARG A 66 -10.01 3.10 -4.23
C ARG A 66 -10.39 4.52 -4.64
N ARG A 67 -10.26 4.78 -5.94
CA ARG A 67 -10.69 6.02 -6.59
C ARG A 67 -11.57 5.69 -7.78
N ASP A 68 -12.27 6.68 -8.32
CA ASP A 68 -13.16 6.48 -9.47
C ASP A 68 -12.41 5.99 -10.70
N ASN A 69 -11.17 6.44 -10.87
CA ASN A 69 -10.33 6.12 -12.03
C ASN A 69 -9.32 5.00 -11.80
N GLY A 70 -9.28 4.40 -10.61
CA GLY A 70 -8.36 3.31 -10.31
C GLY A 70 -8.00 3.21 -8.84
N LEU A 71 -6.87 2.57 -8.56
CA LEU A 71 -6.33 2.42 -7.21
C LEU A 71 -5.06 3.25 -7.06
N LYS A 72 -5.04 4.08 -6.02
CA LYS A 72 -3.87 4.91 -5.67
C LYS A 72 -3.09 4.25 -4.56
N PHE A 73 -1.77 4.11 -4.74
CA PHE A 73 -0.86 3.44 -3.81
C PHE A 73 0.09 4.43 -3.17
N SER A 74 0.42 4.15 -1.91
CA SER A 74 1.52 4.80 -1.21
C SER A 74 2.36 3.73 -0.53
N ALA A 75 3.67 3.85 -0.62
CA ALA A 75 4.60 2.87 -0.05
C ALA A 75 5.68 3.56 0.77
N ARG A 76 6.12 2.88 1.83
CA ARG A 76 7.20 3.29 2.71
C ARG A 76 8.04 2.08 3.05
N THR A 77 9.37 2.24 3.14
CA THR A 77 10.24 1.17 3.61
C THR A 77 11.38 1.72 4.46
N LEU A 78 11.73 0.96 5.50
CA LEU A 78 12.91 1.21 6.33
C LEU A 78 14.11 0.39 5.86
N LEU A 79 13.91 -0.54 4.92
CA LEU A 79 14.94 -1.46 4.47
C LEU A 79 15.92 -0.76 3.52
N PRO A 80 17.22 -0.69 3.86
CA PRO A 80 18.20 -0.01 3.01
C PRO A 80 18.45 -0.74 1.68
N GLN A 81 18.22 -2.04 1.61
CA GLN A 81 18.40 -2.84 0.40
C GLN A 81 17.22 -2.73 -0.57
N VAL A 82 16.13 -2.09 -0.18
CA VAL A 82 14.92 -1.93 -1.01
C VAL A 82 14.83 -0.48 -1.46
N HIS A 83 14.77 -0.28 -2.79
CA HIS A 83 14.39 1.01 -3.36
C HIS A 83 12.87 1.02 -3.52
N CYS A 84 12.18 1.82 -2.71
CA CYS A 84 10.73 1.83 -2.63
C CYS A 84 10.06 2.14 -3.98
N GLY A 85 10.62 3.13 -4.71
CA GLY A 85 10.12 3.49 -6.04
C GLY A 85 10.22 2.34 -7.04
N ASP A 86 11.35 1.62 -7.05
CA ASP A 86 11.57 0.47 -7.94
C ASP A 86 10.64 -0.69 -7.59
N MET A 87 10.44 -0.94 -6.31
CA MET A 87 9.53 -1.98 -5.83
C MET A 87 8.11 -1.72 -6.33
N LEU A 88 7.63 -0.51 -6.11
CA LEU A 88 6.26 -0.17 -6.48
C LEU A 88 6.07 -0.19 -8.01
N LEU A 89 7.05 0.35 -8.75
CA LEU A 89 7.03 0.32 -10.22
C LEU A 89 7.02 -1.13 -10.74
N THR A 90 7.90 -1.97 -10.23
CA THR A 90 8.04 -3.37 -10.71
C THR A 90 6.74 -4.13 -10.50
N VAL A 91 6.16 -4.07 -9.32
CA VAL A 91 4.94 -4.81 -9.00
C VAL A 91 3.74 -4.26 -9.77
N LEU A 92 3.55 -2.95 -9.77
CA LEU A 92 2.37 -2.35 -10.42
C LEU A 92 2.43 -2.43 -11.93
N LYS A 93 3.61 -2.40 -12.53
CA LYS A 93 3.77 -2.52 -13.98
C LYS A 93 3.28 -3.88 -14.48
N GLU A 94 3.51 -4.95 -13.73
CA GLU A 94 3.00 -6.29 -14.07
C GLU A 94 1.47 -6.33 -14.08
N GLU A 95 0.83 -5.48 -13.29
CA GLU A 95 -0.63 -5.37 -13.22
C GLU A 95 -1.19 -4.33 -14.22
N GLY A 96 -0.35 -3.72 -15.01
CA GLY A 96 -0.75 -2.71 -15.99
C GLY A 96 -0.79 -1.29 -15.45
N GLY A 97 -0.18 -1.06 -14.30
CA GLY A 97 -0.09 0.26 -13.66
C GLY A 97 1.27 0.91 -13.77
N SER A 98 1.48 1.88 -12.93
CA SER A 98 2.73 2.64 -12.86
C SER A 98 3.05 2.98 -11.41
N GLY A 99 4.30 3.33 -11.18
CA GLY A 99 4.75 3.74 -9.85
C GLY A 99 6.15 4.30 -9.95
N GLY A 100 6.59 4.91 -8.86
CA GLY A 100 7.92 5.46 -8.78
C GLY A 100 8.08 6.30 -7.52
N GLY A 101 9.29 6.73 -7.27
CA GLY A 101 9.59 7.57 -6.11
C GLY A 101 11.04 7.44 -5.69
N HIS A 102 11.23 7.59 -4.39
CA HIS A 102 12.54 7.63 -3.74
C HIS A 102 12.87 6.28 -3.08
N PRO A 103 14.10 6.12 -2.53
CA PRO A 103 14.46 4.88 -1.85
C PRO A 103 13.53 4.47 -0.71
N HIS A 104 13.00 5.45 0.05
CA HIS A 104 12.19 5.16 1.25
C HIS A 104 10.71 5.47 1.11
N MET A 105 10.28 6.13 0.05
CA MET A 105 8.89 6.50 -0.17
C MET A 105 8.56 6.51 -1.65
N ALA A 106 7.35 6.04 -1.98
CA ALA A 106 6.91 5.97 -3.36
C ALA A 106 5.39 6.07 -3.47
N GLY A 107 4.93 6.43 -4.65
CA GLY A 107 3.52 6.43 -5.02
C GLY A 107 3.30 5.65 -6.29
N GLY A 108 2.08 5.15 -6.48
CA GLY A 108 1.74 4.40 -7.68
C GLY A 108 0.25 4.43 -7.96
N PHE A 109 -0.10 3.90 -9.13
CA PHE A 109 -1.47 3.93 -9.60
C PHE A 109 -1.76 2.73 -10.51
N LEU A 110 -2.91 2.09 -10.29
CA LEU A 110 -3.47 1.07 -11.18
C LEU A 110 -4.74 1.61 -11.82
N PRO A 111 -4.76 1.78 -13.16
CA PRO A 111 -5.95 2.29 -13.83
C PRO A 111 -7.14 1.34 -13.70
N ARG A 112 -8.34 1.92 -13.62
CA ARG A 112 -9.60 1.18 -13.55
C ARG A 112 -9.75 0.14 -14.67
N GLU A 113 -9.29 0.47 -15.88
CA GLU A 113 -9.38 -0.40 -17.06
C GLU A 113 -8.63 -1.72 -16.88
N LYS A 114 -7.64 -1.75 -15.98
CA LYS A 114 -6.84 -2.95 -15.70
C LYS A 114 -7.40 -3.78 -14.53
N LEU A 115 -8.44 -3.28 -13.87
CA LEU A 115 -8.99 -3.88 -12.66
C LEU A 115 -10.29 -4.67 -12.89
N GLY A 116 -10.87 -4.57 -14.09
CA GLY A 116 -12.01 -5.37 -14.52
C GLY A 116 -13.13 -5.44 -13.50
N LEU A 117 -13.37 -6.63 -13.01
CA LEU A 117 -14.48 -6.94 -12.11
C LEU A 117 -14.45 -6.20 -10.76
N LEU A 118 -13.29 -5.70 -10.33
CA LEU A 118 -13.23 -4.93 -9.07
C LEU A 118 -14.07 -3.65 -9.12
N TYR A 119 -14.38 -3.17 -10.32
CA TYR A 119 -15.22 -1.99 -10.54
C TYR A 119 -16.60 -2.33 -11.08
N ASP A 120 -16.95 -3.61 -11.14
CA ASP A 120 -18.27 -4.05 -11.60
C ASP A 120 -19.33 -3.72 -10.53
N GLU A 121 -20.28 -2.87 -10.89
CA GLU A 121 -21.38 -2.46 -10.01
C GLU A 121 -22.45 -3.55 -9.85
N GLY A 122 -22.48 -4.53 -10.74
CA GLY A 122 -23.40 -5.65 -10.70
C GLY A 122 -23.06 -6.73 -9.67
N LEU A 123 -21.89 -6.67 -9.06
CA LEU A 123 -21.48 -7.64 -8.05
C LEU A 123 -22.19 -7.42 -6.72
N SER A 124 -22.54 -8.53 -6.05
CA SER A 124 -23.03 -8.47 -4.68
C SER A 124 -21.93 -7.98 -3.74
N TRP A 125 -22.30 -7.58 -2.53
CA TRP A 125 -21.34 -7.15 -1.52
C TRP A 125 -20.35 -8.28 -1.17
N GLU A 126 -20.83 -9.51 -1.04
CA GLU A 126 -20.01 -10.68 -0.73
C GLU A 126 -19.03 -11.01 -1.86
N GLU A 127 -19.48 -10.95 -3.10
CA GLU A 127 -18.63 -11.19 -4.28
C GLU A 127 -17.52 -10.13 -4.35
N ARG A 128 -17.89 -8.87 -4.19
CA ARG A 128 -16.93 -7.77 -4.21
C ARG A 128 -15.90 -7.90 -3.10
N THR A 129 -16.34 -8.21 -1.89
CA THR A 129 -15.45 -8.38 -0.73
C THR A 129 -14.44 -9.50 -0.98
N ARG A 130 -14.91 -10.63 -1.51
CA ARG A 130 -14.05 -11.77 -1.86
C ARG A 130 -13.02 -11.38 -2.91
N MET A 131 -13.43 -10.74 -3.98
CA MET A 131 -12.54 -10.32 -5.06
C MET A 131 -11.47 -9.34 -4.59
N VAL A 132 -11.85 -8.38 -3.75
CA VAL A 132 -10.91 -7.42 -3.18
C VAL A 132 -9.92 -8.13 -2.26
N HIS A 133 -10.38 -9.07 -1.46
CA HIS A 133 -9.52 -9.86 -0.58
C HIS A 133 -8.50 -10.66 -1.40
N ASP A 134 -8.96 -11.35 -2.44
CA ASP A 134 -8.10 -12.14 -3.32
C ASP A 134 -7.09 -11.25 -4.04
N PHE A 135 -7.52 -10.10 -4.52
CA PHE A 135 -6.64 -9.13 -5.18
C PHE A 135 -5.57 -8.59 -4.22
N THR A 136 -5.96 -8.25 -3.00
CA THR A 136 -5.01 -7.77 -1.97
C THR A 136 -3.97 -8.84 -1.67
N ASN A 137 -4.39 -10.08 -1.51
CA ASN A 137 -3.48 -11.21 -1.27
C ASN A 137 -2.55 -11.47 -2.45
N HIS A 138 -3.07 -11.34 -3.68
CA HIS A 138 -2.26 -11.44 -4.90
C HIS A 138 -1.15 -10.40 -4.91
N LEU A 139 -1.48 -9.13 -4.67
CA LEU A 139 -0.49 -8.07 -4.62
C LEU A 139 0.49 -8.27 -3.46
N ALA A 140 0.01 -8.65 -2.28
CA ALA A 140 0.87 -8.89 -1.13
C ALA A 140 1.90 -9.98 -1.43
N GLY A 141 1.51 -11.03 -2.14
CA GLY A 141 2.43 -12.07 -2.60
C GLY A 141 3.50 -11.54 -3.55
N LYS A 142 3.13 -10.64 -4.44
CA LYS A 142 4.07 -9.99 -5.38
C LYS A 142 5.08 -9.11 -4.65
N PHE A 143 4.61 -8.29 -3.72
CA PHE A 143 5.50 -7.45 -2.91
C PHE A 143 6.43 -8.30 -2.03
N GLU A 144 5.89 -9.34 -1.42
CA GLU A 144 6.68 -10.26 -0.61
C GLU A 144 7.79 -10.93 -1.43
N CYS A 145 7.49 -11.34 -2.65
CA CYS A 145 8.47 -11.91 -3.58
C CYS A 145 9.59 -10.91 -3.89
N PHE A 146 9.25 -9.66 -4.17
CA PHE A 146 10.24 -8.60 -4.41
C PHE A 146 11.13 -8.41 -3.20
N LEU A 147 10.54 -8.34 -2.00
CA LEU A 147 11.27 -8.12 -0.76
C LEU A 147 12.23 -9.28 -0.45
N LYS A 148 11.81 -10.51 -0.68
CA LYS A 148 12.65 -11.69 -0.51
C LYS A 148 13.85 -11.68 -1.44
N LYS A 149 13.66 -11.31 -2.69
CA LYS A 149 14.75 -11.20 -3.67
C LYS A 149 15.75 -10.12 -3.25
N ALA A 150 15.27 -8.97 -2.79
CA ALA A 150 16.13 -7.89 -2.30
C ALA A 150 16.94 -8.34 -1.08
N ALA A 151 16.35 -9.07 -0.16
CA ALA A 151 17.03 -9.61 1.02
C ALA A 151 18.13 -10.60 0.64
N MET A 152 17.88 -11.45 -0.35
CA MET A 152 18.87 -12.40 -0.85
C MET A 152 20.06 -11.70 -1.50
N GLN A 153 19.83 -10.66 -2.27
CA GLN A 153 20.88 -9.88 -2.94
C GLN A 153 21.73 -9.08 -1.95
N ALA A 154 21.18 -8.73 -0.80
CA ALA A 154 21.85 -7.94 0.23
C ALA A 154 22.67 -8.79 1.21
N ARG A 155 22.61 -10.14 1.16
CA ARG A 155 23.32 -11.00 2.09
C ARG A 155 24.84 -10.89 1.91
N PRO A 156 25.59 -10.68 3.02
CA PRO A 156 27.07 -10.71 2.96
C PRO A 156 27.55 -12.05 2.45
N GLY A 157 28.58 -12.04 1.57
CA GLY A 157 29.18 -13.27 1.05
C GLY A 157 28.55 -13.83 -0.21
N THR A 158 27.48 -13.26 -0.71
CA THR A 158 26.91 -13.59 -2.03
C THR A 158 27.60 -12.79 -3.14
N LYS A 159 28.90 -12.77 -3.11
CA LYS A 159 29.69 -12.09 -4.15
C LYS A 159 29.93 -13.03 -5.32
#